data_dc4b55d6b6c05d8058c94c8f958234e7
#
_entry.id   dc4b55d6b6c05d8058c94c8f958234e7
#
_cell.length_a   1.000
_cell.length_b   1.000
_cell.length_c   1.000
_cell.angle_alpha   90.00
_cell.angle_beta   90.00
_cell.angle_gamma   90.00
#
_symmetry.space_group_name_H-M   'P 1'
#
loop_
_entity.id
_entity.type
_entity.pdbx_description
1 polymer ?
#
loop_
_entity_poly.entity_id
_entity_poly.type
_entity_poly.pdbx_seq_one_letter_code
_entity_poly.pdbx_strand_id
1 'polypeptide(L)'
;LEFRRVLFRSNHEGTNPVDDSAEGFAKYIRRNPTTSFVAEDNGKIVGTILAGHDGRRGLFHHVSVLPEYQKQGIGKMLVDNAMDALEKEGITKVLLVVFKDNDNGNAFWEHIGFTKRDDLFYRNKYVK
;
A
#
# COMPACT_ATOMS: atom_id res chain seq x y z
N LEU A 1 2.18 6.25 -13.94
CA LEU A 1 2.88 7.51 -13.77
C LEU A 1 2.29 8.35 -12.65
N GLU A 2 0.97 8.53 -12.67
CA GLU A 2 0.29 9.27 -11.60
C GLU A 2 0.46 8.56 -10.26
N PHE A 3 0.43 7.24 -10.27
CA PHE A 3 0.63 6.43 -9.08
C PHE A 3 2.00 6.75 -8.43
N ARG A 4 3.06 6.74 -9.24
CA ARG A 4 4.41 7.05 -8.76
C ARG A 4 4.52 8.48 -8.23
N ARG A 5 3.88 9.42 -8.91
CA ARG A 5 3.92 10.82 -8.49
C ARG A 5 3.33 11.00 -7.10
N VAL A 6 2.20 10.38 -6.83
CA VAL A 6 1.59 10.44 -5.50
C VAL A 6 2.49 9.80 -4.46
N LEU A 7 3.05 8.64 -4.77
CA LEU A 7 3.96 7.92 -3.89
C LEU A 7 5.14 8.81 -3.47
N PHE A 8 5.82 9.42 -4.44
CA PHE A 8 7.00 10.22 -4.13
C PHE A 8 6.67 11.54 -3.44
N ARG A 9 5.56 12.17 -3.81
CA ARG A 9 5.11 13.39 -3.13
C ARG A 9 4.73 13.16 -1.67
N SER A 10 4.33 11.95 -1.33
CA SER A 10 3.98 11.58 0.04
C SER A 10 5.22 11.25 0.89
N ASN A 11 6.41 11.39 0.32
CA ASN A 11 7.69 11.19 1.01
C ASN A 11 7.80 9.81 1.61
N HIS A 12 7.71 8.77 0.78
CA HIS A 12 7.83 7.40 1.23
C HIS A 12 9.28 6.95 1.28
N GLU A 13 9.74 6.64 2.47
CA GLU A 13 11.01 5.96 2.66
C GLU A 13 10.90 4.50 2.22
N GLY A 14 12.02 3.90 1.91
CA GLY A 14 12.06 2.49 1.58
C GLY A 14 11.60 2.16 0.17
N THR A 15 11.52 3.14 -0.73
CA THR A 15 11.25 2.86 -2.12
C THR A 15 12.46 2.19 -2.78
N ASN A 16 12.19 1.28 -3.69
CA ASN A 16 13.21 0.53 -4.43
C ASN A 16 13.24 1.01 -5.87
N PRO A 17 14.41 1.36 -6.42
CA PRO A 17 14.46 1.91 -7.78
C PRO A 17 13.97 0.98 -8.87
N VAL A 18 14.01 -0.32 -8.66
CA VAL A 18 13.53 -1.31 -9.64
C VAL A 18 12.05 -1.61 -9.42
N ASP A 19 11.68 -2.02 -8.21
CA ASP A 19 10.32 -2.44 -7.91
C ASP A 19 9.33 -1.28 -7.95
N ASP A 20 9.79 -0.08 -7.60
CA ASP A 20 8.95 1.12 -7.57
C ASP A 20 9.10 1.98 -8.81
N SER A 21 9.66 1.44 -9.88
CA SER A 21 9.64 2.06 -11.19
C SER A 21 8.25 1.94 -11.81
N ALA A 22 8.00 2.68 -12.89
CA ALA A 22 6.74 2.57 -13.62
C ALA A 22 6.51 1.12 -14.11
N GLU A 23 7.57 0.47 -14.58
CA GLU A 23 7.51 -0.93 -15.01
C GLU A 23 7.24 -1.89 -13.86
N GLY A 24 7.86 -1.64 -12.71
CA GLY A 24 7.65 -2.45 -11.52
C GLY A 24 6.20 -2.39 -11.04
N PHE A 25 5.61 -1.21 -11.00
CA PHE A 25 4.21 -1.05 -10.66
C PHE A 25 3.31 -1.73 -11.68
N ALA A 26 3.58 -1.55 -12.98
CA ALA A 26 2.78 -2.17 -14.02
C ALA A 26 2.83 -3.69 -13.93
N LYS A 27 4.00 -4.25 -13.65
CA LYS A 27 4.17 -5.69 -13.47
C LYS A 27 3.35 -6.20 -12.30
N TYR A 28 3.37 -5.50 -11.18
CA TYR A 28 2.60 -5.89 -10.00
C TYR A 28 1.10 -5.82 -10.27
N ILE A 29 0.65 -4.76 -10.92
CA ILE A 29 -0.77 -4.58 -11.24
C ILE A 29 -1.25 -5.61 -12.25
N ARG A 30 -0.43 -5.99 -13.22
CA ARG A 30 -0.80 -7.07 -14.15
C ARG A 30 -1.01 -8.39 -13.44
N ARG A 31 -0.18 -8.68 -12.43
CA ARG A 31 -0.35 -9.90 -11.63
C ARG A 31 -1.55 -9.81 -10.69
N ASN A 32 -1.86 -8.61 -10.21
CA ASN A 32 -2.94 -8.36 -9.27
C ASN A 32 -3.83 -7.25 -9.82
N PRO A 33 -4.68 -7.54 -10.83
CA PRO A 33 -5.35 -6.48 -11.58
C PRO A 33 -6.54 -5.82 -10.87
N THR A 34 -7.04 -6.39 -9.77
CA THR A 34 -8.28 -5.92 -9.17
C THR A 34 -8.14 -5.41 -7.73
N THR A 35 -6.94 -5.40 -7.17
CA THR A 35 -6.77 -5.15 -5.73
C THR A 35 -6.08 -3.83 -5.40
N SER A 36 -5.56 -3.12 -6.39
CA SER A 36 -4.97 -1.79 -6.19
C SER A 36 -5.96 -0.72 -6.61
N PHE A 37 -5.93 0.43 -5.93
CA PHE A 37 -6.91 1.50 -6.13
C PHE A 37 -6.25 2.85 -6.12
N VAL A 38 -6.92 3.81 -6.74
CA VAL A 38 -6.54 5.22 -6.65
C VAL A 38 -7.72 6.02 -6.13
N ALA A 39 -7.44 7.10 -5.44
CA ALA A 39 -8.43 8.09 -5.04
C ALA A 39 -8.29 9.30 -5.95
N GLU A 40 -9.41 9.81 -6.44
CA GLU A 40 -9.42 10.88 -7.43
C GLU A 40 -10.32 12.01 -6.95
N ASP A 41 -9.84 13.25 -7.13
CA ASP A 41 -10.59 14.44 -6.83
C ASP A 41 -10.60 15.33 -8.08
N ASN A 42 -11.77 15.47 -8.72
CA ASN A 42 -11.95 16.26 -9.94
C ASN A 42 -10.90 15.93 -11.01
N GLY A 43 -10.69 14.64 -11.26
CA GLY A 43 -9.77 14.18 -12.29
C GLY A 43 -8.30 14.13 -11.86
N LYS A 44 -8.00 14.51 -10.63
CA LYS A 44 -6.64 14.48 -10.10
C LYS A 44 -6.48 13.29 -9.15
N ILE A 45 -5.46 12.48 -9.37
CA ILE A 45 -5.14 11.38 -8.48
C ILE A 45 -4.50 11.94 -7.21
N VAL A 46 -5.11 11.70 -6.07
CA VAL A 46 -4.68 12.25 -4.78
C VAL A 46 -4.27 11.20 -3.77
N GLY A 47 -4.57 9.94 -4.04
CA GLY A 47 -4.17 8.83 -3.16
C GLY A 47 -4.08 7.54 -3.93
N THR A 48 -3.30 6.61 -3.40
CA THR A 48 -3.07 5.32 -4.04
C THR A 48 -2.89 4.23 -3.00
N ILE A 49 -3.27 3.00 -3.36
CA ILE A 49 -2.88 1.81 -2.61
C ILE A 49 -2.41 0.74 -3.60
N LEU A 50 -1.21 0.23 -3.37
CA LEU A 50 -0.65 -0.88 -4.13
C LEU A 50 -0.83 -2.14 -3.31
N ALA A 51 -1.80 -2.95 -3.68
CA ALA A 51 -2.19 -4.14 -2.94
C ALA A 51 -2.35 -5.34 -3.86
N GLY A 52 -2.00 -6.51 -3.35
CA GLY A 52 -2.16 -7.74 -4.10
C GLY A 52 -2.04 -8.95 -3.19
N HIS A 53 -1.87 -10.13 -3.79
CA HIS A 53 -1.73 -11.36 -3.03
C HIS A 53 -0.93 -12.38 -3.83
N ASP A 54 -0.47 -13.39 -3.13
CA ASP A 54 0.28 -14.51 -3.71
C ASP A 54 -0.56 -15.79 -3.85
N GLY A 55 -1.87 -15.67 -3.70
CA GLY A 55 -2.80 -16.79 -3.67
C GLY A 55 -3.11 -17.28 -2.26
N ARG A 56 -2.38 -16.79 -1.26
CA ARG A 56 -2.53 -17.21 0.14
C ARG A 56 -2.68 -16.04 1.09
N ARG A 57 -1.81 -15.05 0.99
CA ARG A 57 -1.83 -13.86 1.85
C ARG A 57 -1.90 -12.61 1.01
N GLY A 58 -2.62 -11.63 1.51
CA GLY A 58 -2.61 -10.30 0.91
C GLY A 58 -1.40 -9.50 1.42
N LEU A 59 -1.02 -8.51 0.63
CA LEU A 59 0.13 -7.66 0.96
C LEU A 59 -0.13 -6.25 0.47
N PHE A 60 0.03 -5.28 1.37
CA PHE A 60 0.02 -3.87 0.99
C PHE A 60 1.45 -3.39 0.89
N HIS A 61 1.83 -2.89 -0.29
CA HIS A 61 3.17 -2.37 -0.50
C HIS A 61 3.28 -0.89 -0.23
N HIS A 62 2.30 -0.12 -0.69
CA HIS A 62 2.30 1.33 -0.51
C HIS A 62 0.88 1.82 -0.35
N VAL A 63 0.68 2.67 0.64
CA VAL A 63 -0.56 3.43 0.80
C VAL A 63 -0.14 4.88 0.95
N SER A 64 -0.57 5.72 0.02
CA SER A 64 -0.09 7.10 -0.05
C SER A 64 -1.24 8.05 -0.32
N VAL A 65 -1.21 9.19 0.35
CA VAL A 65 -2.15 10.29 0.13
C VAL A 65 -1.35 11.57 0.05
N LEU A 66 -1.63 12.40 -0.93
CA LEU A 66 -0.95 13.69 -1.07
C LEU A 66 -1.07 14.48 0.22
N PRO A 67 -0.02 15.21 0.64
CA PRO A 67 -0.02 15.92 1.92
C PRO A 67 -1.23 16.81 2.14
N GLU A 68 -1.66 17.53 1.11
CA GLU A 68 -2.79 18.45 1.21
C GLU A 68 -4.15 17.75 1.32
N TYR A 69 -4.20 16.44 1.13
CA TYR A 69 -5.42 15.65 1.21
C TYR A 69 -5.43 14.68 2.40
N GLN A 70 -4.40 14.73 3.23
CA GLN A 70 -4.32 13.84 4.39
C GLN A 70 -5.30 14.24 5.47
N LYS A 71 -5.59 13.32 6.38
CA LYS A 71 -6.51 13.49 7.52
C LYS A 71 -7.96 13.76 7.11
N GLN A 72 -8.36 13.25 5.96
CA GLN A 72 -9.73 13.35 5.45
C GLN A 72 -10.39 11.99 5.25
N GLY A 73 -9.75 10.91 5.73
CA GLY A 73 -10.29 9.56 5.59
C GLY A 73 -9.98 8.87 4.28
N ILE A 74 -9.19 9.46 3.40
CA ILE A 74 -8.87 8.88 2.09
C ILE A 74 -8.06 7.61 2.23
N GLY A 75 -7.07 7.61 3.12
CA GLY A 75 -6.26 6.40 3.37
C GLY A 75 -7.12 5.22 3.81
N LYS A 76 -8.06 5.47 4.72
CA LYS A 76 -8.95 4.42 5.19
C LYS A 76 -9.87 3.91 4.07
N MET A 77 -10.37 4.80 3.22
CA MET A 77 -11.19 4.40 2.08
C MET A 77 -10.41 3.51 1.10
N LEU A 78 -9.15 3.86 0.85
CA LEU A 78 -8.29 3.05 -0.01
C LEU A 78 -8.08 1.66 0.58
N VAL A 79 -7.79 1.59 1.88
CA VAL A 79 -7.59 0.31 2.56
C VAL A 79 -8.87 -0.52 2.56
N ASP A 80 -10.02 0.10 2.85
CA ASP A 80 -11.30 -0.62 2.87
C ASP A 80 -11.62 -1.22 1.50
N ASN A 81 -11.39 -0.48 0.42
CA ASN A 81 -11.61 -0.99 -0.93
C ASN A 81 -10.67 -2.16 -1.27
N ALA A 82 -9.40 -2.04 -0.89
CA ALA A 82 -8.45 -3.12 -1.12
C ALA A 82 -8.79 -4.37 -0.30
N MET A 83 -9.22 -4.19 0.96
CA MET A 83 -9.63 -5.31 1.79
C MET A 83 -10.84 -6.03 1.20
N ASP A 84 -11.84 -5.29 0.73
CA ASP A 84 -13.01 -5.87 0.09
C ASP A 84 -12.64 -6.66 -1.17
N ALA A 85 -11.75 -6.09 -1.99
CA ALA A 85 -11.32 -6.76 -3.22
C ALA A 85 -10.56 -8.05 -2.91
N LEU A 86 -9.72 -8.04 -1.89
CA LEU A 86 -8.99 -9.24 -1.47
C LEU A 86 -9.93 -10.30 -0.90
N GLU A 87 -10.93 -9.88 -0.13
CA GLU A 87 -11.94 -10.81 0.39
C GLU A 87 -12.67 -11.53 -0.74
N LYS A 88 -13.03 -10.81 -1.80
CA LYS A 88 -13.67 -11.40 -2.98
C LYS A 88 -12.81 -12.43 -3.67
N GLU A 89 -11.51 -12.37 -3.51
CA GLU A 89 -10.58 -13.34 -4.07
C GLU A 89 -10.21 -14.43 -3.09
N GLY A 90 -10.91 -14.51 -1.96
CA GLY A 90 -10.71 -15.57 -0.98
C GLY A 90 -9.54 -15.39 -0.05
N ILE A 91 -8.97 -14.19 0.00
CA ILE A 91 -7.85 -13.89 0.89
C ILE A 91 -8.38 -13.57 2.27
N THR A 92 -7.80 -14.18 3.29
CA THR A 92 -8.30 -14.06 4.67
C THR A 92 -7.43 -13.20 5.56
N LYS A 93 -6.23 -12.87 5.13
CA LYS A 93 -5.30 -12.10 5.98
C LYS A 93 -4.36 -11.28 5.12
N VAL A 94 -4.11 -10.06 5.53
CA VAL A 94 -3.23 -9.11 4.84
C VAL A 94 -2.09 -8.74 5.77
N LEU A 95 -0.90 -8.62 5.22
CA LEU A 95 0.26 -8.14 5.96
C LEU A 95 0.85 -6.89 5.31
N LEU A 96 1.57 -6.14 6.09
CA LEU A 96 2.34 -5.00 5.59
C LEU A 96 3.54 -4.79 6.50
N VAL A 97 4.51 -4.05 6.01
CA VAL A 97 5.65 -3.62 6.82
C VAL A 97 5.69 -2.10 6.84
N VAL A 98 6.10 -1.56 7.96
CA VAL A 98 6.21 -0.12 8.17
C VAL A 98 7.41 0.13 9.07
N PHE A 99 8.17 1.19 8.76
CA PHE A 99 9.34 1.52 9.57
C PHE A 99 8.91 1.83 11.01
N LYS A 100 9.72 1.38 11.97
CA LYS A 100 9.42 1.58 13.40
C LYS A 100 9.27 3.06 13.76
N ASP A 101 10.05 3.91 13.14
CA ASP A 101 10.07 5.35 13.44
C ASP A 101 9.05 6.16 12.64
N ASN A 102 8.24 5.50 11.83
CA ASN A 102 7.14 6.16 11.13
C ASN A 102 5.93 6.24 12.07
N ASP A 103 5.94 7.23 12.96
CA ASP A 103 4.92 7.35 14.00
C ASP A 103 3.52 7.53 13.44
N ASN A 104 3.38 8.38 12.42
CA ASN A 104 2.08 8.62 11.79
C ASN A 104 1.54 7.37 11.10
N GLY A 105 2.40 6.67 10.38
CA GLY A 105 2.03 5.42 9.71
C GLY A 105 1.61 4.35 10.70
N ASN A 106 2.40 4.18 11.76
CA ASN A 106 2.10 3.18 12.78
C ASN A 106 0.79 3.49 13.50
N ALA A 107 0.54 4.76 13.84
CA ALA A 107 -0.70 5.17 14.46
C ALA A 107 -1.90 4.90 13.55
N PHE A 108 -1.76 5.17 12.26
CA PHE A 108 -2.80 4.91 11.26
C PHE A 108 -3.17 3.42 11.22
N TRP A 109 -2.17 2.57 11.09
CA TRP A 109 -2.41 1.13 10.98
C TRP A 109 -3.01 0.54 12.25
N GLU A 110 -2.52 0.98 13.40
CA GLU A 110 -3.08 0.56 14.68
C GLU A 110 -4.55 0.97 14.81
N HIS A 111 -4.85 2.22 14.45
CA HIS A 111 -6.22 2.76 14.53
C HIS A 111 -7.22 1.96 13.69
N ILE A 112 -6.81 1.49 12.52
CA ILE A 112 -7.72 0.75 11.64
C ILE A 112 -7.62 -0.77 11.79
N GLY A 113 -6.95 -1.25 12.84
CA GLY A 113 -7.03 -2.64 13.25
C GLY A 113 -5.90 -3.55 12.78
N PHE A 114 -4.82 -3.00 12.28
CA PHE A 114 -3.65 -3.80 11.90
C PHE A 114 -2.71 -3.91 13.10
N THR A 115 -2.64 -5.13 13.66
CA THR A 115 -1.87 -5.36 14.87
C THR A 115 -0.40 -5.62 14.56
N LYS A 116 0.43 -5.09 15.42
CA LYS A 116 1.87 -5.24 15.33
C LYS A 116 2.31 -6.61 15.89
N ARG A 117 3.33 -7.21 15.27
CA ARG A 117 3.94 -8.45 15.74
C ARG A 117 5.36 -8.13 16.21
N ASP A 118 5.63 -8.35 17.51
CA ASP A 118 6.94 -8.12 18.08
C ASP A 118 7.77 -9.40 18.18
N ASP A 119 7.18 -10.52 17.84
CA ASP A 119 7.80 -11.85 17.94
C ASP A 119 8.39 -12.34 16.61
N LEU A 120 8.41 -11.49 15.59
CA LEU A 120 8.92 -11.83 14.26
C LEU A 120 10.01 -10.86 13.84
N PHE A 121 10.96 -11.39 13.07
CA PHE A 121 11.92 -10.55 12.37
C PHE A 121 11.58 -10.52 10.90
N TYR A 122 11.68 -9.36 10.29
CA TYR A 122 11.63 -9.23 8.84
C TYR A 122 13.01 -9.55 8.26
N ARG A 123 13.07 -10.48 7.33
CA ARG A 123 14.32 -10.83 6.66
C ARG A 123 14.11 -10.79 5.16
N ASN A 124 15.10 -10.27 4.44
CA ASN A 124 15.04 -10.26 2.99
C ASN A 124 16.40 -10.57 2.39
N LYS A 125 16.41 -10.90 1.11
CA LYS A 125 17.62 -11.10 0.35
C LYS A 125 17.26 -10.90 -1.12
N TYR A 126 18.13 -10.21 -1.86
CA TYR A 126 17.94 -10.11 -3.30
C TYR A 126 18.07 -11.50 -3.93
N VAL A 127 17.21 -11.76 -4.91
CA VAL A 127 17.26 -13.04 -5.64
C VAL A 127 18.55 -13.15 -6.44
N LYS A 128 19.04 -12.01 -6.90
CA LYS A 128 20.20 -12.00 -7.76
C LYS A 128 21.15 -10.85 -7.46
#